data_f819555df2799d267dce770026a1cc59
#
_entry.id   f819555df2799d267dce770026a1cc59
#
_cell.length_a   1.000
_cell.length_b   1.000
_cell.length_c   1.000
_cell.angle_alpha   90.00
_cell.angle_beta   90.00
_cell.angle_gamma   90.00
#
_symmetry.space_group_name_H-M   'P 1'
#
loop_
_entity.id
_entity.type
_entity.pdbx_description
1 polymer ?
#
loop_
_entity_poly.entity_id
_entity_poly.type
_entity_poly.pdbx_seq_one_letter_code
_entity_poly.pdbx_strand_id
1 'polypeptide(L)'
;MATRSKQKALDRQAKADTRPCATAKFVRISPFKVRIVLDIIRGKSVTEALAILENTPKAASEPLIKLVNSAAANGENNQNLARNDMFIAECYANEGPTLKRIQPVSKGRAYRINKRTSHITVILDTVKAQGGISNGTKG
;
A
#
# COMPACT_ATOMS: atom_id res chain seq x y z
N MET A 1 14.17 -31.89 -19.59
CA MET A 1 13.09 -30.93 -19.92
C MET A 1 12.38 -30.45 -18.64
N ALA A 2 12.17 -29.16 -18.50
CA ALA A 2 11.40 -28.65 -17.38
C ALA A 2 9.93 -29.02 -17.56
N THR A 3 9.30 -29.56 -16.52
CA THR A 3 7.87 -29.85 -16.56
C THR A 3 7.06 -28.54 -16.69
N ARG A 4 5.86 -28.61 -17.27
CA ARG A 4 4.97 -27.45 -17.48
C ARG A 4 4.74 -26.63 -16.20
N SER A 5 4.73 -27.27 -15.04
CA SER A 5 4.61 -26.59 -13.74
C SER A 5 5.88 -25.79 -13.38
N LYS A 6 7.07 -26.32 -13.66
CA LYS A 6 8.34 -25.60 -13.47
C LYS A 6 8.43 -24.39 -14.40
N GLN A 7 8.03 -24.54 -15.65
CA GLN A 7 8.01 -23.44 -16.61
C GLN A 7 7.09 -22.30 -16.13
N LYS A 8 5.86 -22.63 -15.71
CA LYS A 8 4.94 -21.64 -15.13
C LYS A 8 5.47 -20.95 -13.88
N ALA A 9 6.25 -21.66 -13.05
CA ALA A 9 6.88 -21.06 -11.87
C ALA A 9 7.98 -20.07 -12.27
N LEU A 10 8.82 -20.42 -13.23
CA LEU A 10 9.86 -19.54 -13.78
C LEU A 10 9.25 -18.29 -14.43
N ASP A 11 8.18 -18.47 -15.22
CA ASP A 11 7.48 -17.35 -15.86
C ASP A 11 6.85 -16.39 -14.83
N ARG A 12 6.35 -16.91 -13.69
CA ARG A 12 5.85 -16.09 -12.60
C ARG A 12 6.97 -15.31 -11.92
N GLN A 13 8.12 -15.95 -11.68
CA GLN A 13 9.28 -15.29 -11.08
C GLN A 13 9.83 -14.19 -12.00
N ALA A 14 9.88 -14.47 -13.31
CA ALA A 14 10.33 -13.47 -14.28
C ALA A 14 9.40 -12.26 -14.41
N LYS A 15 8.10 -12.46 -14.16
CA LYS A 15 7.07 -11.40 -14.19
C LYS A 15 6.79 -10.76 -12.83
N ALA A 16 7.45 -11.24 -11.76
CA ALA A 16 7.24 -10.70 -10.43
C ALA A 16 7.71 -9.24 -10.35
N ASP A 17 6.90 -8.41 -9.70
CA ASP A 17 7.28 -7.03 -9.43
C ASP A 17 8.43 -7.02 -8.42
N THR A 18 9.55 -6.43 -8.81
CA THR A 18 10.74 -6.32 -7.97
C THR A 18 10.84 -5.00 -7.21
N ARG A 19 9.89 -4.08 -7.45
CA ARG A 19 9.87 -2.79 -6.76
C ARG A 19 9.75 -2.95 -5.24
N PRO A 20 10.39 -2.08 -4.44
CA PRO A 20 10.26 -2.14 -2.99
C PRO A 20 8.81 -1.98 -2.57
N CYS A 21 8.32 -2.89 -1.78
CA CYS A 21 6.94 -2.84 -1.31
C CYS A 21 6.82 -3.29 0.15
N ALA A 22 5.75 -2.88 0.78
CA ALA A 22 5.34 -3.39 2.09
C ALA A 22 3.82 -3.51 2.16
N THR A 23 3.35 -4.51 2.88
CA THR A 23 1.92 -4.77 3.07
C THR A 23 1.62 -4.94 4.56
N ALA A 24 0.68 -4.15 5.05
CA ALA A 24 0.10 -4.31 6.39
C ALA A 24 -1.24 -5.01 6.28
N LYS A 25 -1.36 -6.18 6.88
CA LYS A 25 -2.60 -6.98 6.87
C LYS A 25 -3.38 -6.82 8.16
N PHE A 26 -4.70 -6.98 8.07
CA PHE A 26 -5.61 -6.98 9.22
C PHE A 26 -5.55 -5.70 10.06
N VAL A 27 -5.38 -4.55 9.41
CA VAL A 27 -5.43 -3.25 10.09
C VAL A 27 -6.87 -2.95 10.49
N ARG A 28 -7.10 -2.65 11.77
CA ARG A 28 -8.44 -2.42 12.36
C ARG A 28 -9.02 -1.04 12.00
N ILE A 29 -8.96 -0.67 10.74
CA ILE A 29 -9.51 0.57 10.20
C ILE A 29 -10.24 0.23 8.89
N SER A 30 -11.36 0.89 8.64
CA SER A 30 -12.10 0.70 7.39
C SER A 30 -11.25 1.10 6.18
N PRO A 31 -11.22 0.30 5.11
CA PRO A 31 -10.44 0.63 3.90
C PRO A 31 -10.85 1.96 3.28
N PHE A 32 -12.10 2.34 3.38
CA PHE A 32 -12.60 3.63 2.90
C PHE A 32 -11.91 4.82 3.58
N LYS A 33 -11.74 4.76 4.91
CA LYS A 33 -11.04 5.79 5.69
C LYS A 33 -9.55 5.84 5.39
N VAL A 34 -8.93 4.67 5.13
CA VAL A 34 -7.51 4.58 4.76
C VAL A 34 -7.27 5.17 3.37
N ARG A 35 -8.14 4.89 2.41
CA ARG A 35 -8.01 5.40 1.03
C ARG A 35 -7.95 6.92 0.95
N ILE A 36 -8.73 7.62 1.77
CA ILE A 36 -8.70 9.09 1.83
C ILE A 36 -7.30 9.60 2.18
N VAL A 37 -6.62 8.95 3.12
CA VAL A 37 -5.25 9.33 3.52
C VAL A 37 -4.23 8.89 2.47
N LEU A 38 -4.42 7.73 1.85
CA LEU A 38 -3.54 7.26 0.77
C LEU A 38 -3.55 8.19 -0.44
N ASP A 39 -4.70 8.76 -0.78
CA ASP A 39 -4.81 9.69 -1.92
C ASP A 39 -3.97 10.96 -1.74
N ILE A 40 -3.75 11.38 -0.50
CA ILE A 40 -2.91 12.57 -0.19
C ILE A 40 -1.42 12.27 -0.43
N ILE A 41 -0.97 11.06 -0.16
CA ILE A 41 0.45 10.69 -0.25
C ILE A 41 0.85 10.04 -1.57
N ARG A 42 -0.11 9.71 -2.41
CA ARG A 42 0.17 9.07 -3.71
C ARG A 42 1.01 9.98 -4.61
N GLY A 43 2.08 9.45 -5.19
CA GLY A 43 2.99 10.18 -6.07
C GLY A 43 3.97 11.11 -5.35
N LYS A 44 3.97 11.14 -4.02
CA LYS A 44 4.88 11.97 -3.22
C LYS A 44 6.19 11.22 -2.93
N SER A 45 7.26 11.98 -2.71
CA SER A 45 8.49 11.38 -2.20
C SER A 45 8.28 10.77 -0.81
N VAL A 46 9.10 9.79 -0.45
CA VAL A 46 8.98 9.14 0.87
C VAL A 46 9.10 10.15 2.01
N THR A 47 10.03 11.10 1.90
CA THR A 47 10.26 12.14 2.92
C THR A 47 9.05 13.07 3.05
N GLU A 48 8.51 13.53 1.93
CA GLU A 48 7.31 14.39 1.90
C GLU A 48 6.07 13.65 2.42
N ALA A 49 5.89 12.40 2.01
CA ALA A 49 4.76 11.58 2.46
C ALA A 49 4.78 11.37 3.98
N LEU A 50 5.94 11.11 4.59
CA LEU A 50 6.07 10.98 6.03
C LEU A 50 5.73 12.28 6.75
N ALA A 51 6.22 13.42 6.27
CA ALA A 51 5.89 14.73 6.83
C ALA A 51 4.39 15.04 6.77
N ILE A 52 3.73 14.71 5.66
CA ILE A 52 2.28 14.85 5.50
C ILE A 52 1.54 13.96 6.50
N LEU A 53 1.94 12.69 6.62
CA LEU A 53 1.29 11.74 7.53
C LEU A 53 1.43 12.13 9.00
N GLU A 54 2.59 12.64 9.41
CA GLU A 54 2.83 13.14 10.77
C GLU A 54 1.92 14.32 11.13
N ASN A 55 1.64 15.19 10.16
CA ASN A 55 0.77 16.35 10.32
C ASN A 55 -0.72 16.07 10.10
N THR A 56 -1.08 14.86 9.64
CA THR A 56 -2.47 14.49 9.37
C THR A 56 -3.12 13.86 10.60
N PRO A 57 -4.12 14.50 11.23
CA PRO A 57 -4.74 13.99 12.46
C PRO A 57 -5.79 12.90 12.14
N LYS A 58 -5.37 11.80 11.54
CA LYS A 58 -6.23 10.66 11.21
C LYS A 58 -5.68 9.38 11.83
N ALA A 59 -6.55 8.52 12.33
CA ALA A 59 -6.15 7.22 12.89
C ALA A 59 -5.38 6.34 11.90
N ALA A 60 -5.63 6.51 10.61
CA ALA A 60 -4.92 5.78 9.56
C ALA A 60 -3.47 6.24 9.37
N SER A 61 -3.08 7.43 9.85
CA SER A 61 -1.74 7.97 9.64
C SER A 61 -0.66 7.15 10.34
N GLU A 62 -0.88 6.74 11.58
CA GLU A 62 0.10 5.97 12.36
C GLU A 62 0.49 4.63 11.69
N PRO A 63 -0.44 3.74 11.31
CA PRO A 63 -0.08 2.52 10.61
C PRO A 63 0.54 2.78 9.24
N LEU A 64 0.16 3.86 8.55
CA LEU A 64 0.75 4.24 7.27
C LEU A 64 2.20 4.72 7.41
N ILE A 65 2.54 5.48 8.44
CA ILE A 65 3.92 5.88 8.73
C ILE A 65 4.80 4.64 8.89
N LYS A 66 4.37 3.67 9.68
CA LYS A 66 5.09 2.41 9.88
C LYS A 66 5.26 1.63 8.58
N LEU A 67 4.21 1.59 7.76
CA LEU A 67 4.21 0.88 6.49
C LEU A 67 5.14 1.53 5.45
N VAL A 68 5.11 2.84 5.32
CA VAL A 68 6.00 3.58 4.40
C VAL A 68 7.46 3.44 4.82
N ASN A 69 7.75 3.52 6.13
CA ASN A 69 9.11 3.27 6.65
C ASN A 69 9.57 1.83 6.37
N SER A 70 8.70 0.84 6.52
CA SER A 70 9.00 -0.55 6.18
C SER A 70 9.30 -0.74 4.69
N ALA A 71 8.50 -0.13 3.81
CA ALA A 71 8.74 -0.17 2.37
C ALA A 71 10.07 0.50 1.99
N ALA A 72 10.38 1.65 2.59
CA ALA A 72 11.65 2.34 2.38
C ALA A 72 12.85 1.49 2.84
N ALA A 73 12.76 0.89 4.02
CA ALA A 73 13.79 -0.02 4.53
C ALA A 73 14.00 -1.24 3.61
N ASN A 74 12.94 -1.79 3.04
CA ASN A 74 13.04 -2.86 2.04
C ASN A 74 13.79 -2.40 0.79
N GLY A 75 13.56 -1.17 0.32
CA GLY A 75 14.30 -0.59 -0.80
C GLY A 75 15.78 -0.36 -0.49
N GLU A 76 16.09 0.15 0.70
CA GLU A 76 17.46 0.38 1.15
C GLU A 76 18.23 -0.94 1.28
N ASN A 77 17.67 -1.94 1.96
CA ASN A 77 18.36 -3.18 2.29
C ASN A 77 18.44 -4.18 1.12
N ASN A 78 17.38 -4.28 0.30
CA ASN A 78 17.31 -5.30 -0.75
C ASN A 78 17.81 -4.81 -2.11
N GLN A 79 17.69 -3.51 -2.38
CA GLN A 79 18.01 -2.93 -3.68
C GLN A 79 19.07 -1.81 -3.61
N ASN A 80 19.58 -1.51 -2.43
CA ASN A 80 20.56 -0.44 -2.19
C ASN A 80 20.12 0.93 -2.75
N LEU A 81 18.83 1.24 -2.64
CA LEU A 81 18.26 2.49 -3.07
C LEU A 81 18.38 3.54 -1.97
N ALA A 82 18.70 4.78 -2.32
CA ALA A 82 18.68 5.86 -1.36
C ALA A 82 17.24 6.29 -1.07
N ARG A 83 16.92 6.50 0.21
CA ARG A 83 15.58 6.89 0.66
C ARG A 83 15.07 8.16 -0.03
N ASN A 84 15.95 9.12 -0.28
CA ASN A 84 15.59 10.38 -0.92
C ASN A 84 15.22 10.24 -2.41
N ASP A 85 15.65 9.17 -3.05
CA ASP A 85 15.37 8.90 -4.47
C ASP A 85 14.06 8.11 -4.67
N MET A 86 13.46 7.62 -3.58
CA MET A 86 12.23 6.83 -3.62
C MET A 86 10.99 7.71 -3.51
N PHE A 87 9.96 7.34 -4.25
CA PHE A 87 8.64 7.94 -4.18
C PHE A 87 7.55 6.86 -4.13
N ILE A 88 6.37 7.23 -3.69
CA ILE A 88 5.21 6.32 -3.63
C ILE A 88 4.61 6.21 -5.03
N ALA A 89 4.91 5.11 -5.71
CA ALA A 89 4.39 4.84 -7.05
C ALA A 89 2.93 4.38 -6.98
N GLU A 90 2.67 3.40 -6.13
CA GLU A 90 1.34 2.84 -5.95
C GLU A 90 1.02 2.66 -4.46
N CYS A 91 -0.20 2.97 -4.09
CA CYS A 91 -0.70 2.68 -2.75
C CYS A 91 -2.20 2.39 -2.83
N TYR A 92 -2.63 1.33 -2.14
CA TYR A 92 -4.03 0.93 -2.13
C TYR A 92 -4.38 0.19 -0.84
N ALA A 93 -5.66 0.20 -0.51
CA ALA A 93 -6.22 -0.50 0.63
C ALA A 93 -7.36 -1.41 0.16
N ASN A 94 -7.22 -2.70 0.43
CA ASN A 94 -8.20 -3.72 0.13
C ASN A 94 -8.99 -4.07 1.39
N GLU A 95 -10.19 -4.59 1.20
CA GLU A 95 -11.05 -5.03 2.29
C GLU A 95 -10.52 -6.32 2.92
N GLY A 96 -10.47 -6.32 4.24
CA GLY A 96 -10.19 -7.51 5.03
C GLY A 96 -11.46 -8.10 5.67
N PRO A 97 -11.32 -9.13 6.51
CA PRO A 97 -12.43 -9.71 7.23
C PRO A 97 -13.19 -8.68 8.07
N THR A 98 -14.52 -8.74 8.02
CA THR A 98 -15.38 -7.87 8.81
C THR A 98 -15.79 -8.56 10.11
N LEU A 99 -15.54 -7.90 11.24
CA LEU A 99 -16.04 -8.36 12.54
C LEU A 99 -17.46 -7.85 12.75
N LYS A 100 -18.41 -8.76 12.83
CA LYS A 100 -19.82 -8.43 12.98
C LYS A 100 -20.15 -8.28 14.46
N ARG A 101 -20.80 -7.17 14.81
CA ARG A 101 -21.28 -6.87 16.16
C ARG A 101 -22.74 -6.47 16.09
N ILE A 102 -23.42 -6.51 17.21
CA ILE A 102 -24.84 -6.19 17.32
C ILE A 102 -25.01 -5.06 18.33
N GLN A 103 -25.78 -4.06 17.95
CA GLN A 103 -26.26 -3.03 18.86
C GLN A 103 -27.71 -3.30 19.24
N PRO A 104 -28.02 -3.63 20.48
CA PRO A 104 -29.39 -3.80 20.94
C PRO A 104 -30.17 -2.46 20.86
N VAL A 105 -31.38 -2.53 20.37
CA VAL A 105 -32.36 -1.43 20.35
C VAL A 105 -33.69 -1.87 20.95
N SER A 106 -34.64 -0.94 21.11
CA SER A 106 -35.94 -1.21 21.70
C SER A 106 -36.73 -2.29 20.95
N LYS A 107 -37.66 -2.94 21.64
CA LYS A 107 -38.59 -3.94 21.10
C LYS A 107 -37.92 -5.21 20.55
N GLY A 108 -36.83 -5.67 21.18
CA GLY A 108 -36.11 -6.90 20.81
C GLY A 108 -35.41 -6.85 19.46
N ARG A 109 -35.28 -5.69 18.84
CA ARG A 109 -34.54 -5.50 17.58
C ARG A 109 -33.07 -5.30 17.85
N ALA A 110 -32.24 -5.67 16.88
CA ALA A 110 -30.81 -5.44 16.93
C ALA A 110 -30.31 -4.91 15.59
N TYR A 111 -29.42 -3.91 15.64
CA TYR A 111 -28.72 -3.40 14.46
C TYR A 111 -27.32 -4.00 14.35
N ARG A 112 -26.95 -4.36 13.14
CA ARG A 112 -25.61 -4.89 12.86
C ARG A 112 -24.59 -3.74 12.80
N ILE A 113 -23.48 -3.92 13.50
CA ILE A 113 -22.30 -3.06 13.39
C ILE A 113 -21.19 -3.86 12.69
N ASN A 114 -20.65 -3.33 11.61
CA ASN A 114 -19.53 -3.92 10.89
C ASN A 114 -18.23 -3.25 11.34
N LYS A 115 -17.40 -3.96 12.08
CA LYS A 115 -16.02 -3.54 12.40
C LYS A 115 -15.13 -4.04 11.26
N ARG A 116 -14.90 -3.16 10.28
CA ARG A 116 -14.14 -3.49 9.08
C ARG A 116 -12.64 -3.50 9.37
N THR A 117 -11.92 -4.31 8.61
CA THR A 117 -10.46 -4.33 8.57
C THR A 117 -9.98 -4.07 7.15
N SER A 118 -8.72 -3.69 7.02
CA SER A 118 -8.12 -3.42 5.71
C SER A 118 -6.75 -4.06 5.58
N HIS A 119 -6.39 -4.37 4.35
CA HIS A 119 -5.04 -4.77 3.94
C HIS A 119 -4.46 -3.63 3.10
N ILE A 120 -3.38 -3.03 3.56
CA ILE A 120 -2.80 -1.85 2.94
C ILE A 120 -1.49 -2.25 2.29
N THR A 121 -1.30 -1.89 1.03
CA THR A 121 -0.06 -2.11 0.29
C THR A 121 0.47 -0.78 -0.20
N VAL A 122 1.77 -0.59 -0.03
CA VAL A 122 2.53 0.55 -0.56
C VAL A 122 3.67 0.01 -1.41
N ILE A 123 3.79 0.50 -2.62
CA ILE A 123 4.85 0.17 -3.57
C ILE A 123 5.61 1.45 -3.87
N LEU A 124 6.91 1.39 -3.68
CA LEU A 124 7.82 2.50 -3.96
C LEU A 124 8.51 2.28 -5.30
N ASP A 125 8.96 3.37 -5.89
CA ASP A 125 9.78 3.36 -7.10
C ASP A 125 10.83 4.47 -7.01
N THR A 126 11.79 4.47 -7.90
CA THR A 126 12.83 5.51 -7.96
C THR A 126 12.56 6.49 -9.09
N VAL A 127 12.96 7.75 -8.91
CA VAL A 127 12.79 8.80 -9.92
C VAL A 127 13.47 8.43 -11.25
N LYS A 128 14.53 7.64 -11.21
CA LYS A 128 15.25 7.16 -12.40
C LYS A 128 14.42 6.24 -13.30
N ALA A 129 13.46 5.51 -12.73
CA ALA A 129 12.60 4.60 -13.48
C ALA A 129 11.52 5.32 -14.32
N GLN A 130 11.19 6.56 -13.99
CA GLN A 130 10.23 7.36 -14.77
C GLN A 130 10.82 8.01 -16.03
N GLY A 131 12.15 8.01 -16.18
CA GLY A 131 12.83 8.59 -17.36
C GLY A 131 12.65 7.81 -18.66
N GLY A 132 11.88 6.74 -18.67
CA GLY A 132 11.68 5.84 -19.83
C GLY A 132 10.39 6.03 -20.63
N ILE A 133 9.49 6.94 -20.23
CA ILE A 133 8.31 7.28 -21.04
C ILE A 133 8.65 8.54 -21.85
N SER A 134 9.44 8.34 -22.91
CA SER A 134 9.49 9.32 -23.98
C SER A 134 8.12 9.33 -24.66
N ASN A 135 7.33 10.35 -24.40
CA ASN A 135 6.23 10.71 -25.24
C ASN A 135 6.77 10.98 -26.64
N GLY A 136 6.79 9.96 -27.49
CA GLY A 136 6.97 10.13 -28.92
C GLY A 136 5.78 10.87 -29.47
N THR A 137 5.78 12.17 -29.35
CA THR A 137 4.91 13.03 -30.14
C THR A 137 5.38 12.89 -31.58
N LYS A 138 4.77 12.00 -32.35
CA LYS A 138 4.83 12.10 -33.79
C LYS A 138 4.00 13.31 -34.19
N GLY A 139 4.69 14.37 -34.52
CA GLY A 139 4.11 15.43 -35.30
C GLY A 139 3.82 14.98 -36.73
#